data_334ff5b5f5f4474d9b0cd3b333a5bb50
#
_entry.id   334ff5b5f5f4474d9b0cd3b333a5bb50
#
_cell.length_a   1.000
_cell.length_b   1.000
_cell.length_c   1.000
_cell.angle_alpha   90.00
_cell.angle_beta   90.00
_cell.angle_gamma   90.00
#
_symmetry.space_group_name_H-M   'P 1'
#
loop_
_entity.id
_entity.type
_entity.pdbx_description
1 polymer ?
#
loop_
_entity_poly.entity_id
_entity_poly.type
_entity_poly.pdbx_seq_one_letter_code
_entity_poly.pdbx_strand_id
1 'polypeptide(L)'
;GYGRVIRHRREEWLQGAVDNRVQSIVEDKDASPAERSVREINVGTYVVDGEFLFPALDKLDPRNAQGEYYLTDIVQMAVQQGRAVSALRLRNLDEGLGINSRVQLAEAEQVIRRRIRERWLESGVTMRDPASTWIDAEVTIARTPNHLHRRLDGPQRAMLASAAS
;
A
#
# COMPACT_ATOMS: atom_id res chain seq x y z
N GLY A 1 10.54 9.21 -6.99
CA GLY A 1 9.45 8.54 -7.72
C GLY A 1 9.37 7.08 -7.30
N TYR A 2 8.32 6.41 -7.71
CA TYR A 2 8.16 4.97 -7.49
C TYR A 2 8.72 4.20 -8.68
N GLY A 3 9.25 2.99 -8.45
CA GLY A 3 9.60 2.06 -9.52
C GLY A 3 8.38 1.72 -10.39
N ARG A 4 8.60 1.51 -11.68
CA ARG A 4 7.56 1.15 -12.66
C ARG A 4 7.54 -0.36 -12.89
N VAL A 5 6.36 -0.96 -12.80
CA VAL A 5 6.17 -2.39 -13.09
C VAL A 5 6.03 -2.57 -14.60
N ILE A 6 7.05 -3.17 -15.21
CA ILE A 6 7.07 -3.44 -16.63
C ILE A 6 6.50 -4.85 -16.87
N ARG A 7 5.57 -4.94 -17.81
CA ARG A 7 4.94 -6.20 -18.21
C ARG A 7 5.36 -6.60 -19.60
N HIS A 8 5.37 -7.89 -19.85
CA HIS A 8 5.56 -8.39 -21.22
C HIS A 8 4.48 -7.86 -22.17
N ARG A 9 4.80 -7.63 -23.44
CA ARG A 9 3.82 -7.22 -24.45
C ARG A 9 2.85 -8.35 -24.77
N ARG A 10 1.59 -8.02 -25.01
CA ARG A 10 0.49 -8.96 -25.26
C ARG A 10 0.73 -9.92 -26.45
N GLU A 11 1.56 -9.52 -27.41
CA GLU A 11 1.87 -10.28 -28.64
C GLU A 11 2.80 -11.49 -28.39
N GLU A 12 3.48 -11.55 -27.25
CA GLU A 12 4.37 -12.67 -26.88
C GLU A 12 3.61 -13.84 -26.23
N TRP A 13 2.26 -13.78 -26.18
CA TRP A 13 1.38 -14.67 -25.42
C TRP A 13 0.39 -15.42 -26.30
N LEU A 14 0.87 -16.29 -27.15
CA LEU A 14 0.00 -17.30 -27.79
C LEU A 14 -0.11 -18.49 -26.82
N GLN A 15 -1.29 -18.63 -26.24
CA GLN A 15 -1.86 -19.76 -25.49
C GLN A 15 -2.15 -19.49 -24.00
N GLY A 16 -3.32 -18.89 -23.73
CA GLY A 16 -4.10 -19.16 -22.50
C GLY A 16 -3.56 -18.70 -21.15
N ALA A 17 -2.46 -17.96 -21.10
CA ALA A 17 -1.91 -17.49 -19.84
C ALA A 17 -2.51 -16.14 -19.41
N VAL A 18 -2.93 -16.07 -18.15
CA VAL A 18 -3.43 -14.85 -17.49
C VAL A 18 -2.42 -13.71 -17.67
N ASP A 19 -2.91 -12.55 -18.12
CA ASP A 19 -2.19 -11.29 -18.44
C ASP A 19 -1.49 -10.63 -17.23
N ASN A 20 -0.77 -11.40 -16.42
CA ASN A 20 -0.23 -10.93 -15.14
C ASN A 20 1.30 -11.11 -14.99
N ARG A 21 2.04 -11.43 -16.04
CA ARG A 21 3.48 -11.66 -15.91
C ARG A 21 4.25 -10.35 -15.94
N VAL A 22 4.92 -10.10 -14.85
CA VAL A 22 5.89 -9.01 -14.71
C VAL A 22 7.18 -9.41 -15.41
N GLN A 23 7.77 -8.47 -16.13
CA GLN A 23 9.08 -8.61 -16.78
C GLN A 23 10.18 -8.06 -15.88
N SER A 24 9.98 -6.87 -15.35
CA SER A 24 10.94 -6.17 -14.49
C SER A 24 10.24 -5.08 -13.70
N ILE A 25 10.96 -4.55 -12.72
CA ILE A 25 10.63 -3.29 -12.08
C ILE A 25 11.80 -2.34 -12.34
N VAL A 26 11.53 -1.16 -12.89
CA VAL A 26 12.55 -0.16 -13.20
C VAL A 26 12.37 1.03 -12.29
N GLU A 27 13.41 1.40 -11.56
CA GLU A 27 13.38 2.54 -10.66
C GLU A 27 13.24 3.87 -11.42
N ASP A 28 12.56 4.85 -10.84
CA ASP A 28 12.18 6.09 -11.51
C ASP A 28 13.39 6.85 -12.11
N LYS A 29 14.54 6.81 -11.42
CA LYS A 29 15.74 7.50 -11.88
C LYS A 29 16.43 6.82 -13.04
N ASP A 30 16.30 5.51 -13.16
CA ASP A 30 16.89 4.70 -14.23
C ASP A 30 15.90 4.50 -15.39
N ALA A 31 14.63 4.86 -15.20
CA ALA A 31 13.57 4.66 -16.20
C ALA A 31 13.74 5.56 -17.43
N SER A 32 13.63 4.98 -18.60
CA SER A 32 13.49 5.69 -19.87
C SER A 32 12.18 6.51 -19.91
N PRO A 33 12.04 7.47 -20.83
CA PRO A 33 10.78 8.21 -20.99
C PRO A 33 9.56 7.31 -21.22
N ALA A 34 9.73 6.21 -21.94
CA ALA A 34 8.67 5.24 -22.21
C ALA A 34 8.27 4.49 -20.92
N GLU A 35 9.25 4.03 -20.14
CA GLU A 35 9.00 3.35 -18.86
C GLU A 35 8.39 4.28 -17.83
N ARG A 36 8.79 5.55 -17.77
CA ARG A 36 8.17 6.56 -16.90
C ARG A 36 6.69 6.80 -17.22
N SER A 37 6.27 6.59 -18.45
CA SER A 37 4.87 6.70 -18.85
C SER A 37 4.00 5.55 -18.34
N VAL A 38 4.59 4.45 -17.89
CA VAL A 38 3.88 3.32 -17.27
C VAL A 38 3.23 3.78 -15.97
N ARG A 39 1.91 3.56 -15.86
CA ARG A 39 1.13 4.00 -14.68
C ARG A 39 1.14 3.02 -13.53
N GLU A 40 1.55 1.78 -13.77
CA GLU A 40 1.66 0.76 -12.73
C GLU A 40 2.96 0.96 -11.95
N ILE A 41 2.84 1.19 -10.65
CA ILE A 41 3.95 1.48 -9.77
C ILE A 41 4.18 0.34 -8.77
N ASN A 42 5.42 0.16 -8.38
CA ASN A 42 5.81 -0.74 -7.31
C ASN A 42 5.62 -0.07 -5.93
N VAL A 43 4.90 -0.71 -5.03
CA VAL A 43 4.69 -0.22 -3.66
C VAL A 43 5.67 -0.82 -2.63
N GLY A 44 6.63 -1.65 -3.09
CA GLY A 44 7.72 -2.16 -2.25
C GLY A 44 7.35 -3.33 -1.33
N THR A 45 6.23 -4.02 -1.56
CA THR A 45 5.85 -5.22 -0.80
C THR A 45 6.04 -6.46 -1.65
N TYR A 46 6.80 -7.44 -1.14
CA TYR A 46 7.16 -8.67 -1.87
C TYR A 46 6.88 -9.91 -1.05
N VAL A 47 6.44 -10.96 -1.74
CA VAL A 47 6.44 -12.34 -1.25
C VAL A 47 7.34 -13.13 -2.18
N VAL A 48 8.44 -13.64 -1.68
CA VAL A 48 9.51 -14.26 -2.47
C VAL A 48 9.88 -15.61 -1.85
N ASP A 49 10.14 -16.59 -2.70
CA ASP A 49 10.73 -17.86 -2.28
C ASP A 49 12.11 -17.62 -1.66
N GLY A 50 12.33 -18.10 -0.43
CA GLY A 50 13.58 -17.89 0.29
C GLY A 50 14.79 -18.57 -0.35
N GLU A 51 14.61 -19.73 -0.98
CA GLU A 51 15.70 -20.43 -1.67
C GLU A 51 16.20 -19.65 -2.89
N PHE A 52 15.32 -18.87 -3.51
CA PHE A 52 15.70 -17.96 -4.59
C PHE A 52 16.23 -16.63 -4.05
N LEU A 53 15.57 -16.05 -3.04
CA LEU A 53 15.84 -14.69 -2.58
C LEU A 53 17.28 -14.51 -2.10
N PHE A 54 17.73 -15.34 -1.16
CA PHE A 54 19.05 -15.14 -0.54
C PHE A 54 20.19 -15.21 -1.54
N PRO A 55 20.27 -16.22 -2.44
CA PRO A 55 21.29 -16.22 -3.49
C PRO A 55 21.16 -15.10 -4.52
N ALA A 56 19.97 -14.53 -4.70
CA ALA A 56 19.76 -13.38 -5.58
C ALA A 56 20.25 -12.07 -4.95
N LEU A 57 20.06 -11.89 -3.65
CA LEU A 57 20.59 -10.72 -2.92
C LEU A 57 22.11 -10.60 -3.01
N ASP A 58 22.84 -11.71 -2.96
CA ASP A 58 24.31 -11.75 -3.10
C ASP A 58 24.79 -11.30 -4.49
N LYS A 59 23.89 -11.27 -5.48
CA LYS A 59 24.19 -10.90 -6.87
C LYS A 59 23.74 -9.50 -7.25
N LEU A 60 23.13 -8.76 -6.32
CA LEU A 60 22.72 -7.38 -6.58
C LEU A 60 23.95 -6.52 -6.86
N ASP A 61 23.79 -5.58 -7.77
CA ASP A 61 24.87 -4.70 -8.24
C ASP A 61 24.45 -3.24 -8.06
N PRO A 62 25.28 -2.37 -7.43
CA PRO A 62 24.97 -0.98 -7.24
C PRO A 62 25.25 -0.11 -8.46
N ARG A 63 25.55 -0.69 -9.64
CA ARG A 63 25.81 0.06 -10.88
C ARG A 63 24.52 0.58 -11.52
N ASN A 64 23.91 1.58 -10.89
CA ASN A 64 22.69 2.25 -11.32
C ASN A 64 22.79 3.75 -11.06
N ALA A 65 21.79 4.55 -11.41
CA ALA A 65 21.78 6.00 -11.30
C ALA A 65 21.94 6.53 -9.86
N GLN A 66 21.66 5.70 -8.86
CA GLN A 66 21.76 6.07 -7.44
C GLN A 66 22.98 5.48 -6.73
N GLY A 67 23.65 4.50 -7.32
CA GLY A 67 24.74 3.77 -6.66
C GLY A 67 24.27 2.88 -5.50
N GLU A 68 23.01 2.45 -5.53
CA GLU A 68 22.36 1.70 -4.46
C GLU A 68 22.03 0.27 -4.91
N TYR A 69 21.92 -0.67 -3.96
CA TYR A 69 21.41 -2.01 -4.25
C TYR A 69 19.90 -1.97 -4.37
N TYR A 70 19.38 -2.23 -5.56
CA TYR A 70 17.94 -2.26 -5.81
C TYR A 70 17.35 -3.64 -5.55
N LEU A 71 16.51 -3.77 -4.53
CA LEU A 71 15.77 -5.01 -4.31
C LEU A 71 14.88 -5.37 -5.52
N THR A 72 14.43 -4.39 -6.27
CA THR A 72 13.61 -4.56 -7.47
C THR A 72 14.28 -5.40 -8.56
N ASP A 73 15.62 -5.48 -8.58
CA ASP A 73 16.36 -6.26 -9.57
C ASP A 73 16.14 -7.77 -9.44
N ILE A 74 15.78 -8.27 -8.24
CA ILE A 74 15.44 -9.70 -8.04
C ILE A 74 14.28 -10.14 -8.95
N VAL A 75 13.39 -9.23 -9.31
CA VAL A 75 12.25 -9.50 -10.20
C VAL A 75 12.77 -9.91 -11.58
N GLN A 76 13.68 -9.13 -12.15
CA GLN A 76 14.29 -9.42 -13.43
C GLN A 76 15.13 -10.70 -13.38
N MET A 77 15.87 -10.93 -12.28
CA MET A 77 16.64 -12.15 -12.08
C MET A 77 15.74 -13.40 -12.05
N ALA A 78 14.57 -13.30 -11.37
CA ALA A 78 13.60 -14.39 -11.33
C ALA A 78 13.07 -14.73 -12.74
N VAL A 79 12.71 -13.70 -13.50
CA VAL A 79 12.21 -13.84 -14.88
C VAL A 79 13.29 -14.48 -15.77
N GLN A 80 14.55 -14.04 -15.69
CA GLN A 80 15.66 -14.60 -16.44
C GLN A 80 15.92 -16.08 -16.13
N GLN A 81 15.60 -16.51 -14.91
CA GLN A 81 15.69 -17.92 -14.50
C GLN A 81 14.43 -18.73 -14.85
N GLY A 82 13.48 -18.15 -15.59
CA GLY A 82 12.22 -18.81 -15.96
C GLY A 82 11.24 -18.99 -14.80
N ARG A 83 11.43 -18.32 -13.68
CA ARG A 83 10.51 -18.35 -12.54
C ARG A 83 9.26 -17.52 -12.83
N ALA A 84 8.13 -17.97 -12.31
CA ALA A 84 6.89 -17.22 -12.42
C ALA A 84 6.90 -15.99 -11.50
N VAL A 85 6.69 -14.81 -12.06
CA VAL A 85 6.55 -13.56 -11.33
C VAL A 85 5.19 -12.95 -11.65
N SER A 86 4.45 -12.57 -10.61
CA SER A 86 3.15 -11.91 -10.75
C SER A 86 3.08 -10.68 -9.86
N ALA A 87 2.25 -9.71 -10.23
CA ALA A 87 1.97 -8.56 -9.40
C ALA A 87 0.48 -8.54 -9.00
N LEU A 88 0.24 -8.40 -7.71
CA LEU A 88 -1.09 -8.15 -7.17
C LEU A 88 -1.38 -6.65 -7.25
N ARG A 89 -2.40 -6.28 -8.01
CA ARG A 89 -2.85 -4.88 -8.07
C ARG A 89 -3.71 -4.56 -6.85
N LEU A 90 -3.33 -3.52 -6.14
CA LEU A 90 -4.15 -3.02 -5.02
C LEU A 90 -5.48 -2.49 -5.55
N ARG A 91 -6.58 -2.84 -4.89
CA ARG A 91 -7.91 -2.30 -5.20
C ARG A 91 -8.08 -0.88 -4.65
N ASN A 92 -7.45 -0.61 -3.53
CA ASN A 92 -7.46 0.68 -2.88
C ASN A 92 -6.04 1.27 -2.89
N LEU A 93 -5.86 2.40 -3.56
CA LEU A 93 -4.57 3.09 -3.69
C LEU A 93 -4.03 3.58 -2.34
N ASP A 94 -4.91 3.85 -1.39
CA ASP A 94 -4.54 4.27 -0.04
C ASP A 94 -3.68 3.21 0.70
N GLU A 95 -3.74 1.94 0.28
CA GLU A 95 -2.95 0.85 0.86
C GLU A 95 -1.50 0.83 0.37
N GLY A 96 -1.23 1.55 -0.71
CA GLY A 96 0.11 1.70 -1.30
C GLY A 96 0.82 3.00 -0.94
N LEU A 97 0.32 3.76 0.03
CA LEU A 97 0.94 5.03 0.45
C LEU A 97 2.29 4.78 1.12
N GLY A 98 3.36 5.27 0.50
CA GLY A 98 4.68 5.34 1.11
C GLY A 98 4.85 6.61 1.96
N ILE A 99 5.49 6.49 3.13
CA ILE A 99 5.69 7.62 4.06
C ILE A 99 7.18 7.91 4.14
N ASN A 100 7.62 8.98 3.44
CA ASN A 100 9.00 9.45 3.43
C ASN A 100 9.12 10.90 3.94
N SER A 101 8.00 11.55 4.27
CA SER A 101 7.97 12.91 4.78
C SER A 101 6.86 13.09 5.81
N ARG A 102 6.96 14.18 6.60
CA ARG A 102 5.89 14.54 7.55
C ARG A 102 4.58 14.89 6.86
N VAL A 103 4.62 15.40 5.64
CA VAL A 103 3.43 15.68 4.83
C VAL A 103 2.73 14.36 4.48
N GLN A 104 3.49 13.39 3.96
CA GLN A 104 2.95 12.06 3.64
C GLN A 104 2.45 11.32 4.87
N LEU A 105 3.10 11.49 6.03
CA LEU A 105 2.59 10.95 7.29
C LEU A 105 1.23 11.55 7.65
N ALA A 106 1.06 12.85 7.52
CA ALA A 106 -0.21 13.52 7.79
C ALA A 106 -1.31 13.06 6.81
N GLU A 107 -0.99 12.85 5.53
CA GLU A 107 -1.91 12.30 4.53
C GLU A 107 -2.36 10.87 4.89
N ALA A 108 -1.41 10.00 5.24
CA ALA A 108 -1.71 8.64 5.66
C ALA A 108 -2.56 8.60 6.94
N GLU A 109 -2.29 9.49 7.90
CA GLU A 109 -3.08 9.64 9.12
C GLU A 109 -4.53 10.03 8.79
N GLN A 110 -4.74 10.95 7.86
CA GLN A 110 -6.09 11.33 7.43
C GLN A 110 -6.87 10.15 6.84
N VAL A 111 -6.19 9.29 6.06
CA VAL A 111 -6.79 8.07 5.49
C VAL A 111 -7.25 7.12 6.60
N ILE A 112 -6.39 6.84 7.58
CA ILE A 112 -6.72 5.96 8.71
C ILE A 112 -7.87 6.53 9.53
N ARG A 113 -7.84 7.82 9.86
CA ARG A 113 -8.93 8.49 10.59
C ARG A 113 -10.25 8.42 9.83
N ARG A 114 -10.24 8.62 8.51
CA ARG A 114 -11.42 8.48 7.69
C ARG A 114 -12.00 7.08 7.80
N ARG A 115 -11.18 6.02 7.64
CA ARG A 115 -11.61 4.61 7.74
C ARG A 115 -12.21 4.29 9.12
N ILE A 116 -11.61 4.81 10.21
CA ILE A 116 -12.12 4.61 11.57
C ILE A 116 -13.49 5.26 11.73
N ARG A 117 -13.65 6.51 11.27
CA ARG A 117 -14.92 7.23 11.35
C ARG A 117 -16.02 6.56 10.53
N GLU A 118 -15.71 6.17 9.28
CA GLU A 118 -16.64 5.45 8.40
C GLU A 118 -17.13 4.17 9.06
N ARG A 119 -16.23 3.35 9.61
CA ARG A 119 -16.60 2.14 10.36
C ARG A 119 -17.59 2.42 11.51
N TRP A 120 -17.36 3.50 12.26
CA TRP A 120 -18.25 3.85 13.37
C TRP A 120 -19.59 4.42 12.90
N LEU A 121 -19.60 5.23 11.85
CA LEU A 121 -20.84 5.71 11.22
C LEU A 121 -21.68 4.54 10.68
N GLU A 122 -21.06 3.63 9.96
CA GLU A 122 -21.72 2.40 9.44
C GLU A 122 -22.25 1.52 10.57
N SER A 123 -21.59 1.50 11.72
CA SER A 123 -22.06 0.79 12.91
C SER A 123 -23.23 1.49 13.63
N GLY A 124 -23.65 2.67 13.15
CA GLY A 124 -24.78 3.44 13.69
C GLY A 124 -24.40 4.49 14.74
N VAL A 125 -23.13 4.82 14.90
CA VAL A 125 -22.70 5.97 15.72
C VAL A 125 -22.99 7.26 14.97
N THR A 126 -23.63 8.23 15.61
CA THR A 126 -23.88 9.55 15.04
C THR A 126 -22.73 10.50 15.39
N MET A 127 -22.14 11.13 14.38
CA MET A 127 -21.13 12.18 14.55
C MET A 127 -21.68 13.49 13.97
N ARG A 128 -21.66 14.58 14.76
CA ARG A 128 -22.10 15.91 14.29
C ARG A 128 -21.17 16.49 13.24
N ASP A 129 -19.88 16.38 13.49
CA ASP A 129 -18.81 16.80 12.58
C ASP A 129 -17.77 15.68 12.47
N PRO A 130 -17.93 14.77 11.50
CA PRO A 130 -16.98 13.70 11.31
C PRO A 130 -15.57 14.19 10.98
N ALA A 131 -15.42 15.36 10.34
CA ALA A 131 -14.11 15.87 9.93
C ALA A 131 -13.25 16.26 11.14
N SER A 132 -13.84 16.84 12.18
CA SER A 132 -13.14 17.22 13.42
C SER A 132 -13.14 16.13 14.49
N THR A 133 -13.86 15.02 14.28
CA THR A 133 -13.93 13.93 15.24
C THR A 133 -12.68 13.05 15.14
N TRP A 134 -12.03 12.83 16.28
CA TRP A 134 -10.84 12.01 16.44
C TRP A 134 -11.17 10.78 17.28
N ILE A 135 -10.95 9.60 16.72
CA ILE A 135 -11.18 8.31 17.38
C ILE A 135 -9.96 7.46 17.11
N ASP A 136 -9.31 6.98 18.16
CA ASP A 136 -8.17 6.08 18.04
C ASP A 136 -8.61 4.68 17.62
N ALA A 137 -7.70 3.91 17.03
CA ALA A 137 -8.00 2.61 16.44
C ALA A 137 -8.51 1.58 17.46
N GLU A 138 -8.06 1.70 18.72
CA GLU A 138 -8.39 0.78 19.82
C GLU A 138 -9.66 1.17 20.58
N VAL A 139 -10.27 2.33 20.26
CA VAL A 139 -11.49 2.77 20.93
C VAL A 139 -12.64 1.84 20.58
N THR A 140 -13.37 1.42 21.61
CA THR A 140 -14.64 0.70 21.49
C THR A 140 -15.77 1.60 21.91
N ILE A 141 -16.77 1.76 21.07
CA ILE A 141 -17.99 2.55 21.36
C ILE A 141 -19.12 1.56 21.62
N ALA A 142 -19.58 1.51 22.88
CA ALA A 142 -20.68 0.64 23.25
C ALA A 142 -21.98 1.13 22.61
N ARG A 143 -22.74 0.21 21.99
CA ARG A 143 -24.12 0.47 21.60
C ARG A 143 -25.02 0.37 22.82
N THR A 144 -25.62 1.47 23.23
CA THR A 144 -26.71 1.40 24.21
C THR A 144 -27.97 0.85 23.51
N PRO A 145 -28.64 -0.17 24.03
CA PRO A 145 -29.77 -0.81 23.37
C PRO A 145 -31.02 0.08 23.20
N ASN A 146 -31.08 1.22 23.84
CA ASN A 146 -32.28 2.10 23.83
C ASN A 146 -31.93 3.57 23.59
N HIS A 147 -32.35 4.08 22.45
CA HIS A 147 -32.87 5.42 22.11
C HIS A 147 -32.28 6.69 22.75
N LEU A 148 -31.05 6.71 23.24
CA LEU A 148 -30.37 7.95 23.58
C LEU A 148 -29.27 8.21 22.53
N HIS A 149 -29.62 9.03 21.53
CA HIS A 149 -28.62 9.70 20.70
C HIS A 149 -27.70 10.50 21.61
N ARG A 150 -26.57 9.94 22.05
CA ARG A 150 -25.51 10.72 22.65
C ARG A 150 -24.86 11.51 21.51
N ARG A 151 -25.29 12.75 21.36
CA ARG A 151 -24.61 13.73 20.54
C ARG A 151 -23.27 14.03 21.20
N LEU A 152 -22.18 13.76 20.49
CA LEU A 152 -20.87 14.28 20.86
C LEU A 152 -20.80 15.71 20.33
N ASP A 153 -20.92 16.68 21.20
CA ASP A 153 -20.90 18.11 20.87
C ASP A 153 -19.49 18.67 21.09
N GLY A 154 -18.89 19.21 20.04
CA GLY A 154 -17.69 20.04 20.09
C GLY A 154 -16.34 19.32 20.03
N PRO A 155 -15.21 20.07 19.96
CA PRO A 155 -13.85 19.53 19.85
C PRO A 155 -13.34 19.00 21.19
N GLN A 156 -14.08 18.08 21.79
CA GLN A 156 -13.65 17.37 22.98
C GLN A 156 -13.08 16.03 22.59
N ARG A 157 -11.85 15.80 22.98
CA ARG A 157 -11.29 14.44 23.02
C ARG A 157 -12.32 13.56 23.71
N ALA A 158 -12.95 12.69 22.98
CA ALA A 158 -13.77 11.64 23.56
C ALA A 158 -12.83 10.62 24.22
N MET A 159 -12.32 10.97 25.41
CA MET A 159 -11.75 10.01 26.34
C MET A 159 -12.93 9.26 26.96
N LEU A 160 -13.40 8.25 26.29
CA LEU A 160 -14.18 7.18 26.89
C LEU A 160 -13.26 5.95 26.97
N ALA A 161 -12.32 6.01 27.93
CA ALA A 161 -11.62 4.83 28.39
C ALA A 161 -12.62 3.95 29.15
N SER A 162 -13.06 2.86 28.54
CA SER A 162 -13.56 1.72 29.27
C SER A 162 -12.36 0.82 29.53
N ALA A 163 -11.82 0.85 30.75
CA ALA A 163 -10.95 -0.19 31.23
C ALA A 163 -11.77 -1.48 31.30
N ALA A 164 -11.39 -2.47 30.49
CA ALA A 164 -11.81 -3.85 30.70
C ALA A 164 -10.87 -4.45 31.75
N SER A 165 -11.42 -4.77 32.89
CA SER A 165 -10.86 -5.69 33.88
C SER A 165 -11.07 -7.15 33.44
#